data_bc0b04079d4cf770bcc8f2ab6620bb27
#
_entry.id   bc0b04079d4cf770bcc8f2ab6620bb27
#
_cell.length_a   1.000
_cell.length_b   1.000
_cell.length_c   1.000
_cell.angle_alpha   90.00
_cell.angle_beta   90.00
_cell.angle_gamma   90.00
#
_symmetry.space_group_name_H-M   'P 1'
#
loop_
_entity.id
_entity.type
_entity.pdbx_description
1 polymer ?
#
loop_
_entity_poly.entity_id
_entity_poly.type
_entity_poly.pdbx_seq_one_letter_code
_entity_poly.pdbx_strand_id
1 'polypeptide(L)'
;MVKRTQLLSSLAAATVLLAATAAGVLNAGFGGAAEAATNGTLAATAGCGKAPTLSNGTRTITSSGQNRSYILRIPDGYDRNHPYRLVFGFHWLNGSANNVASAGYYGLLPLSNNSTIFVAPQGIDAGWANTNGRDLTLFDDISRQVENDLCVDTTQRFALGWSYGGAMSYAVACARASVIRAVAVLSGANLSGCNGGTAPVPYFGIHGTHDSVLNISMGRSLRDTFVRNNGCTAQSPREPALNSFSHITTTYSGCRSGYPVQWAAFDGDHTPSPVDGSGSPNDSRTWTSGEIWRFFSQFESTTPPTTAPPTTTPPTTTPPTTTPPTTTPPTTPPTTGCAATYRTINTWPGGFQGEVTVANNTAAGINGWTVRLTMAGGQAISSLWNGVNTGTTGNVSVQNAAYNGTLGPNASTTFGFTATGNGATAPGNVTCTTS
;
A
#
# COMPACT_ATOMS: atom_id res chain seq x y z
N MET A 1 71.20 3.43 12.66
CA MET A 1 71.67 4.61 13.45
C MET A 1 70.42 5.51 13.59
N VAL A 2 69.84 5.50 14.80
CA VAL A 2 69.75 6.58 15.80
C VAL A 2 68.95 7.79 15.29
N LYS A 3 67.84 8.22 15.90
CA LYS A 3 67.49 8.49 17.30
C LYS A 3 65.99 8.60 17.52
N ARG A 4 65.54 8.02 18.65
CA ARG A 4 64.30 8.36 19.35
C ARG A 4 64.40 9.76 19.94
N THR A 5 63.26 10.49 19.99
CA THR A 5 63.03 11.45 21.05
C THR A 5 61.60 11.42 21.50
N GLN A 6 61.37 11.00 22.74
CA GLN A 6 60.15 11.17 23.49
C GLN A 6 60.16 12.58 24.11
N LEU A 7 58.99 13.18 24.23
CA LEU A 7 58.76 14.25 25.21
C LEU A 7 57.39 14.05 25.87
N LEU A 8 57.44 13.94 27.17
CA LEU A 8 56.37 13.75 28.16
C LEU A 8 55.84 15.12 28.64
N SER A 9 54.68 14.99 29.28
CA SER A 9 54.04 15.89 30.29
C SER A 9 53.29 17.10 29.76
N SER A 10 52.12 17.48 30.27
CA SER A 10 51.70 17.52 31.69
C SER A 10 50.19 17.62 31.82
N LEU A 11 49.69 17.01 32.90
CA LEU A 11 48.37 17.21 33.52
C LEU A 11 48.15 18.64 34.00
N ALA A 12 46.92 19.14 33.84
CA ALA A 12 46.37 20.16 34.73
C ALA A 12 44.91 19.78 35.06
N ALA A 13 44.69 19.35 36.31
CA ALA A 13 43.42 19.20 36.94
C ALA A 13 42.91 20.54 37.44
N ALA A 14 41.69 20.90 37.15
CA ALA A 14 41.00 22.01 37.83
C ALA A 14 39.69 21.46 38.44
N THR A 15 39.73 21.29 39.73
CA THR A 15 38.59 21.11 40.66
C THR A 15 37.88 22.42 40.87
N VAL A 16 36.57 22.50 40.71
CA VAL A 16 35.74 23.58 41.26
C VAL A 16 34.59 22.96 42.05
N LEU A 17 34.47 23.51 43.28
CA LEU A 17 33.60 23.07 44.38
C LEU A 17 32.10 23.25 44.13
N LEU A 18 31.36 22.35 44.83
CA LEU A 18 29.93 22.38 45.09
C LEU A 18 29.42 23.68 45.72
N ALA A 19 28.20 24.05 45.34
CA ALA A 19 27.23 24.69 46.22
C ALA A 19 25.88 24.00 46.05
N ALA A 20 25.46 23.32 47.11
CA ALA A 20 24.16 22.74 47.23
C ALA A 20 23.15 23.78 47.73
N THR A 21 22.01 23.91 47.03
CA THR A 21 20.80 24.47 47.64
C THR A 21 19.64 23.47 47.44
N ALA A 22 19.15 22.96 48.57
CA ALA A 22 17.98 22.13 48.64
C ALA A 22 16.71 22.99 48.44
N ALA A 23 15.81 22.56 47.61
CA ALA A 23 14.40 22.97 47.65
C ALA A 23 13.49 21.88 47.03
N GLY A 24 12.63 21.38 47.84
CA GLY A 24 11.22 20.98 47.56
C GLY A 24 10.98 19.84 46.61
N VAL A 25 10.76 18.65 47.14
CA VAL A 25 10.09 17.50 46.47
C VAL A 25 8.63 17.87 46.24
N LEU A 26 8.21 17.96 44.98
CA LEU A 26 6.83 17.77 44.59
C LEU A 26 6.76 16.58 43.66
N ASN A 27 6.20 15.51 44.18
CA ASN A 27 5.94 14.25 43.50
C ASN A 27 4.78 14.47 42.51
N ALA A 28 5.06 14.75 41.22
CA ALA A 28 4.08 14.71 40.14
C ALA A 28 4.26 13.37 39.43
N GLY A 29 3.34 12.44 39.65
CA GLY A 29 3.25 11.18 38.94
C GLY A 29 3.07 11.42 37.44
N PHE A 30 4.07 11.09 36.64
CA PHE A 30 3.92 10.96 35.22
C PHE A 30 3.15 9.67 34.90
N GLY A 31 1.82 9.78 34.86
CA GLY A 31 1.01 8.82 34.15
C GLY A 31 1.35 8.94 32.66
N GLY A 32 2.07 7.97 32.13
CA GLY A 32 2.27 7.84 30.70
C GLY A 32 0.93 7.65 30.03
N ALA A 33 0.37 8.72 29.47
CA ALA A 33 -0.71 8.60 28.50
C ALA A 33 -0.10 7.90 27.29
N ALA A 34 -0.57 6.67 27.02
CA ALA A 34 -0.37 6.06 25.72
C ALA A 34 -1.01 7.01 24.69
N GLU A 35 -0.20 7.64 23.85
CA GLU A 35 -0.72 8.35 22.67
C GLU A 35 -1.46 7.32 21.82
N ALA A 36 -2.79 7.39 21.86
CA ALA A 36 -3.63 6.72 20.90
C ALA A 36 -3.20 7.23 19.52
N ALA A 37 -2.84 6.30 18.62
CA ALA A 37 -2.62 6.60 17.22
C ALA A 37 -3.86 7.34 16.71
N THR A 38 -3.74 8.63 16.49
CA THR A 38 -4.79 9.43 15.86
C THR A 38 -5.03 8.84 14.48
N ASN A 39 -6.22 8.30 14.24
CA ASN A 39 -6.71 7.98 12.91
C ASN A 39 -6.48 9.23 12.06
N GLY A 40 -5.58 9.12 11.06
CA GLY A 40 -5.16 10.26 10.26
C GLY A 40 -6.38 10.92 9.62
N THR A 41 -6.66 12.13 10.04
CA THR A 41 -7.61 13.00 9.36
C THR A 41 -7.09 13.17 7.94
N LEU A 42 -7.94 12.98 6.92
CA LEU A 42 -7.62 13.26 5.52
C LEU A 42 -6.98 14.65 5.42
N ALA A 43 -5.68 14.69 5.19
CA ALA A 43 -4.96 15.94 5.03
C ALA A 43 -4.95 16.28 3.54
N ALA A 44 -6.00 16.98 3.10
CA ALA A 44 -6.12 17.49 1.76
C ALA A 44 -4.99 18.49 1.44
N THR A 45 -4.38 18.35 0.28
CA THR A 45 -3.28 19.22 -0.15
C THR A 45 -3.77 20.56 -0.70
N ALA A 46 -2.83 21.49 -0.89
CA ALA A 46 -3.15 22.83 -1.41
C ALA A 46 -3.72 22.80 -2.84
N GLY A 47 -3.55 21.72 -3.58
CA GLY A 47 -4.16 21.50 -4.90
C GLY A 47 -5.65 21.17 -4.88
N CYS A 48 -6.19 20.75 -3.73
CA CYS A 48 -7.61 20.41 -3.63
C CYS A 48 -8.51 21.64 -3.89
N GLY A 49 -9.55 21.43 -4.67
CA GLY A 49 -10.49 22.49 -5.09
C GLY A 49 -9.99 23.37 -6.24
N LYS A 50 -8.72 23.30 -6.61
CA LYS A 50 -8.16 24.11 -7.70
C LYS A 50 -8.28 23.40 -9.07
N ALA A 51 -8.41 24.19 -10.12
CA ALA A 51 -8.25 23.67 -11.47
C ALA A 51 -6.77 23.29 -11.67
N PRO A 52 -6.45 22.03 -12.07
CA PRO A 52 -5.07 21.61 -12.24
C PRO A 52 -4.41 22.31 -13.43
N THR A 53 -3.12 22.65 -13.27
CA THR A 53 -2.27 23.13 -14.36
C THR A 53 -1.37 22.01 -14.89
N LEU A 54 -1.10 20.98 -14.07
CA LEU A 54 -0.41 19.78 -14.48
C LEU A 54 -1.33 18.90 -15.34
N SER A 55 -0.76 18.22 -16.31
CA SER A 55 -1.45 17.26 -17.16
C SER A 55 -0.60 16.00 -17.33
N ASN A 56 -1.21 14.93 -17.85
CA ASN A 56 -0.51 13.67 -18.14
C ASN A 56 0.70 13.86 -19.05
N GLY A 57 1.72 13.04 -18.85
CA GLY A 57 2.93 12.98 -19.68
C GLY A 57 4.20 13.46 -18.98
N THR A 58 5.23 13.71 -19.77
CA THR A 58 6.55 14.14 -19.26
C THR A 58 6.50 15.57 -18.72
N ARG A 59 7.04 15.76 -17.54
CA ARG A 59 7.19 17.04 -16.85
C ARG A 59 8.67 17.29 -16.55
N THR A 60 9.05 18.55 -16.47
CA THR A 60 10.38 18.97 -16.04
C THR A 60 10.29 19.75 -14.74
N ILE A 61 11.32 19.64 -13.93
CA ILE A 61 11.44 20.32 -12.64
C ILE A 61 12.89 20.64 -12.35
N THR A 62 13.18 21.80 -11.79
CA THR A 62 14.51 22.10 -11.25
C THR A 62 14.61 21.50 -9.86
N SER A 63 15.55 20.59 -9.64
CA SER A 63 15.81 19.93 -8.37
C SER A 63 17.31 19.83 -8.12
N SER A 64 17.76 20.20 -6.93
CA SER A 64 19.20 20.27 -6.58
C SER A 64 20.03 21.06 -7.61
N GLY A 65 19.47 22.14 -8.16
CA GLY A 65 20.12 22.99 -9.18
C GLY A 65 20.23 22.38 -10.57
N GLN A 66 19.59 21.23 -10.82
CA GLN A 66 19.61 20.53 -12.09
C GLN A 66 18.21 20.43 -12.70
N ASN A 67 18.15 20.45 -14.03
CA ASN A 67 16.90 20.18 -14.73
C ASN A 67 16.66 18.67 -14.74
N ARG A 68 15.58 18.24 -14.08
CA ARG A 68 15.16 16.84 -13.94
C ARG A 68 13.81 16.64 -14.63
N SER A 69 13.45 15.40 -14.88
CA SER A 69 12.16 15.06 -15.48
C SER A 69 11.46 13.92 -14.72
N TYR A 70 10.15 13.83 -14.93
CA TYR A 70 9.33 12.73 -14.48
C TYR A 70 8.12 12.56 -15.40
N ILE A 71 7.49 11.40 -15.40
CA ILE A 71 6.23 11.16 -16.07
C ILE A 71 5.11 11.17 -15.04
N LEU A 72 4.09 11.99 -15.29
CA LEU A 72 2.90 12.10 -14.47
C LEU A 72 1.73 11.40 -15.15
N ARG A 73 0.98 10.61 -14.38
CA ARG A 73 -0.31 10.02 -14.77
C ARG A 73 -1.36 10.41 -13.75
N ILE A 74 -2.28 11.27 -14.16
CA ILE A 74 -3.46 11.70 -13.40
C ILE A 74 -4.62 10.78 -13.81
N PRO A 75 -5.51 10.37 -12.89
CA PRO A 75 -6.71 9.60 -13.21
C PRO A 75 -7.55 10.22 -14.32
N ASP A 76 -8.16 9.38 -15.16
CA ASP A 76 -9.15 9.84 -16.12
C ASP A 76 -10.39 10.33 -15.35
N GLY A 77 -10.96 11.46 -15.75
CA GLY A 77 -12.07 12.07 -15.02
C GLY A 77 -11.67 12.63 -13.64
N TYR A 78 -10.40 13.03 -13.47
CA TYR A 78 -9.90 13.60 -12.21
C TYR A 78 -10.84 14.62 -11.59
N ASP A 79 -11.23 14.38 -10.35
CA ASP A 79 -12.02 15.31 -9.53
C ASP A 79 -11.09 16.07 -8.57
N ARG A 80 -10.98 17.37 -8.74
CA ARG A 80 -10.17 18.26 -7.90
C ARG A 80 -10.58 18.30 -6.43
N ASN A 81 -11.79 17.82 -6.09
CA ASN A 81 -12.29 17.78 -4.73
C ASN A 81 -12.12 16.42 -4.06
N HIS A 82 -11.68 15.41 -4.83
CA HIS A 82 -11.41 14.06 -4.33
C HIS A 82 -9.91 13.91 -4.04
N PRO A 83 -9.50 13.64 -2.77
CA PRO A 83 -8.10 13.38 -2.45
C PRO A 83 -7.66 12.02 -2.99
N TYR A 84 -6.66 12.03 -3.88
CA TYR A 84 -6.13 10.84 -4.54
C TYR A 84 -4.89 10.29 -3.83
N ARG A 85 -4.71 8.98 -3.90
CA ARG A 85 -3.46 8.30 -3.58
C ARG A 85 -2.35 8.78 -4.52
N LEU A 86 -1.10 8.88 -4.00
CA LEU A 86 0.08 9.24 -4.79
C LEU A 86 1.10 8.10 -4.73
N VAL A 87 1.48 7.56 -5.88
CA VAL A 87 2.42 6.43 -6.00
C VAL A 87 3.61 6.82 -6.87
N PHE A 88 4.82 6.67 -6.31
CA PHE A 88 6.09 6.83 -7.02
C PHE A 88 6.61 5.47 -7.47
N GLY A 89 6.85 5.32 -8.79
CA GLY A 89 7.52 4.15 -9.37
C GLY A 89 8.94 4.52 -9.82
N PHE A 90 9.96 3.92 -9.21
CA PHE A 90 11.37 4.16 -9.54
C PHE A 90 11.91 3.09 -10.50
N HIS A 91 12.55 3.51 -11.60
CA HIS A 91 13.10 2.59 -12.58
C HIS A 91 14.40 1.92 -12.09
N TRP A 92 14.79 0.84 -12.74
CA TRP A 92 16.04 0.10 -12.49
C TRP A 92 17.26 0.73 -13.15
N LEU A 93 18.45 0.19 -12.90
CA LEU A 93 19.69 0.64 -13.57
C LEU A 93 19.57 0.48 -15.10
N ASN A 94 19.93 1.51 -15.84
CA ASN A 94 19.75 1.63 -17.29
C ASN A 94 18.28 1.62 -17.76
N GLY A 95 17.33 1.70 -16.82
CA GLY A 95 15.93 1.95 -17.11
C GLY A 95 15.61 3.44 -17.25
N SER A 96 14.33 3.74 -17.40
CA SER A 96 13.83 5.11 -17.54
C SER A 96 12.45 5.28 -16.93
N ALA A 97 12.06 6.52 -16.69
CA ALA A 97 10.68 6.88 -16.33
C ALA A 97 9.67 6.32 -17.33
N ASN A 98 10.00 6.32 -18.61
CA ASN A 98 9.13 5.78 -19.66
C ASN A 98 8.93 4.26 -19.53
N ASN A 99 9.96 3.51 -19.17
CA ASN A 99 9.82 2.07 -18.94
C ASN A 99 8.83 1.78 -17.80
N VAL A 100 8.90 2.54 -16.71
CA VAL A 100 7.98 2.38 -15.58
C VAL A 100 6.55 2.76 -15.97
N ALA A 101 6.37 3.90 -16.65
CA ALA A 101 5.05 4.37 -17.05
C ALA A 101 4.40 3.44 -18.07
N SER A 102 5.14 2.98 -19.10
CA SER A 102 4.62 2.07 -20.13
C SER A 102 4.33 0.66 -19.60
N ALA A 103 5.04 0.22 -18.56
CA ALA A 103 4.74 -1.01 -17.82
C ALA A 103 3.61 -0.84 -16.78
N GLY A 104 2.87 0.26 -16.84
CA GLY A 104 1.75 0.52 -15.93
C GLY A 104 2.16 0.64 -14.46
N TYR A 105 3.34 1.23 -14.19
CA TYR A 105 3.87 1.42 -12.82
C TYR A 105 3.94 0.09 -12.07
N TYR A 106 4.68 -0.86 -12.64
CA TYR A 106 4.78 -2.23 -12.12
C TYR A 106 3.41 -2.96 -12.08
N GLY A 107 2.54 -2.67 -13.05
CA GLY A 107 1.21 -3.27 -13.16
C GLY A 107 0.16 -2.71 -12.17
N LEU A 108 0.47 -1.64 -11.42
CA LEU A 108 -0.46 -1.05 -10.47
C LEU A 108 -1.52 -0.16 -11.14
N LEU A 109 -1.22 0.41 -12.30
CA LEU A 109 -2.13 1.34 -12.99
C LEU A 109 -3.52 0.71 -13.26
N PRO A 110 -3.65 -0.47 -13.87
CA PRO A 110 -4.96 -1.09 -14.07
C PRO A 110 -5.63 -1.50 -12.74
N LEU A 111 -4.86 -1.89 -11.73
CA LEU A 111 -5.39 -2.27 -10.42
C LEU A 111 -5.91 -1.06 -9.62
N SER A 112 -5.37 0.12 -9.89
CA SER A 112 -5.76 1.35 -9.19
C SER A 112 -7.16 1.84 -9.57
N ASN A 113 -7.68 1.40 -10.69
CA ASN A 113 -9.01 1.79 -11.16
C ASN A 113 -9.27 3.31 -11.07
N ASN A 114 -8.37 4.10 -11.64
CA ASN A 114 -8.43 5.56 -11.60
C ASN A 114 -8.46 6.21 -10.19
N SER A 115 -8.06 5.49 -9.13
CA SER A 115 -8.01 6.03 -7.76
C SER A 115 -6.66 6.63 -7.38
N THR A 116 -5.69 6.69 -8.30
CA THR A 116 -4.29 6.96 -7.95
C THR A 116 -3.62 7.88 -8.97
N ILE A 117 -2.91 8.87 -8.46
CA ILE A 117 -1.94 9.68 -9.22
C ILE A 117 -0.62 8.93 -9.20
N PHE A 118 -0.04 8.67 -10.38
CA PHE A 118 1.24 8.00 -10.50
C PHE A 118 2.33 8.93 -10.99
N VAL A 119 3.52 8.74 -10.45
CA VAL A 119 4.74 9.47 -10.82
C VAL A 119 5.85 8.47 -11.12
N ALA A 120 6.50 8.61 -12.27
CA ALA A 120 7.73 7.91 -12.60
C ALA A 120 8.87 8.94 -12.76
N PRO A 121 9.72 9.16 -11.74
CA PRO A 121 10.86 10.06 -11.87
C PRO A 121 11.96 9.48 -12.76
N GLN A 122 12.75 10.37 -13.38
CA GLN A 122 13.94 9.98 -14.15
C GLN A 122 15.21 10.17 -13.29
N GLY A 123 15.93 9.08 -13.09
CA GLY A 123 17.23 9.07 -12.44
C GLY A 123 18.33 9.65 -13.34
N ILE A 124 19.32 10.29 -12.74
CA ILE A 124 20.54 10.75 -13.42
C ILE A 124 21.37 9.50 -13.77
N ASP A 125 21.98 9.51 -14.96
CA ASP A 125 22.77 8.39 -15.47
C ASP A 125 21.99 7.06 -15.44
N ALA A 126 20.68 7.16 -15.69
CA ALA A 126 19.74 6.03 -15.65
C ALA A 126 19.87 5.20 -14.35
N GLY A 127 20.05 5.85 -13.21
CA GLY A 127 20.25 5.20 -11.90
C GLY A 127 19.88 6.10 -10.73
N TRP A 128 20.09 5.60 -9.52
CA TRP A 128 19.68 6.23 -8.26
C TRP A 128 20.84 6.25 -7.26
N ALA A 129 22.01 6.78 -7.68
CA ALA A 129 23.16 6.89 -6.79
C ALA A 129 22.88 7.80 -5.59
N ASN A 130 21.90 8.68 -5.70
CA ASN A 130 21.45 9.59 -4.65
C ASN A 130 22.58 10.37 -3.98
N THR A 131 23.60 10.72 -4.77
CA THR A 131 24.78 11.46 -4.30
C THR A 131 24.35 12.75 -3.63
N ASN A 132 24.78 12.96 -2.39
CA ASN A 132 24.41 14.10 -1.54
C ASN A 132 22.89 14.27 -1.35
N GLY A 133 22.10 13.19 -1.46
CA GLY A 133 20.67 13.23 -1.27
C GLY A 133 19.87 13.81 -2.44
N ARG A 134 20.48 14.00 -3.61
CA ARG A 134 19.85 14.69 -4.77
C ARG A 134 18.58 14.02 -5.28
N ASP A 135 18.48 12.69 -5.15
CA ASP A 135 17.30 11.96 -5.64
C ASP A 135 16.17 11.91 -4.60
N LEU A 136 16.51 11.99 -3.30
CA LEU A 136 15.55 12.27 -2.23
C LEU A 136 14.99 13.71 -2.35
N THR A 137 15.84 14.69 -2.69
CA THR A 137 15.39 16.05 -2.99
C THR A 137 14.46 16.09 -4.19
N LEU A 138 14.74 15.29 -5.24
CA LEU A 138 13.84 15.14 -6.39
C LEU A 138 12.46 14.60 -5.97
N PHE A 139 12.44 13.56 -5.13
CA PHE A 139 11.19 13.02 -4.58
C PHE A 139 10.38 14.10 -3.84
N ASP A 140 11.04 14.89 -2.99
CA ASP A 140 10.40 15.98 -2.25
C ASP A 140 9.86 17.09 -3.16
N ASP A 141 10.65 17.49 -4.16
CA ASP A 141 10.28 18.57 -5.08
C ASP A 141 9.12 18.18 -5.97
N ILE A 142 9.11 16.94 -6.50
CA ILE A 142 7.98 16.42 -7.29
C ILE A 142 6.73 16.29 -6.39
N SER A 143 6.88 15.74 -5.19
CA SER A 143 5.76 15.64 -4.24
C SER A 143 5.13 16.99 -4.00
N ARG A 144 5.93 18.00 -3.69
CA ARG A 144 5.49 19.39 -3.47
C ARG A 144 4.80 19.99 -4.70
N GLN A 145 5.37 19.78 -5.90
CA GLN A 145 4.78 20.28 -7.14
C GLN A 145 3.41 19.65 -7.40
N VAL A 146 3.31 18.33 -7.28
CA VAL A 146 2.07 17.58 -7.47
C VAL A 146 1.02 17.99 -6.43
N GLU A 147 1.38 18.09 -5.16
CA GLU A 147 0.46 18.42 -4.07
C GLU A 147 0.00 19.87 -4.04
N ASN A 148 0.77 20.78 -4.62
CA ASN A 148 0.35 22.17 -4.77
C ASN A 148 -0.68 22.36 -5.88
N ASP A 149 -0.73 21.45 -6.84
CA ASP A 149 -1.57 21.52 -8.04
C ASP A 149 -2.72 20.53 -8.04
N LEU A 150 -2.51 19.34 -7.50
CA LEU A 150 -3.47 18.24 -7.48
C LEU A 150 -3.94 17.91 -6.05
N CYS A 151 -5.17 17.42 -5.95
CA CYS A 151 -5.73 16.98 -4.68
C CYS A 151 -5.19 15.59 -4.31
N VAL A 152 -4.26 15.56 -3.36
CA VAL A 152 -3.61 14.35 -2.86
C VAL A 152 -4.01 14.11 -1.40
N ASP A 153 -4.26 12.85 -1.06
CA ASP A 153 -4.33 12.41 0.34
C ASP A 153 -2.91 12.20 0.86
N THR A 154 -2.45 13.09 1.73
CA THR A 154 -1.09 13.03 2.27
C THR A 154 -0.83 11.81 3.16
N THR A 155 -1.88 11.10 3.57
CA THR A 155 -1.77 9.82 4.29
C THR A 155 -1.61 8.62 3.36
N GLN A 156 -1.70 8.83 2.04
CA GLN A 156 -1.70 7.80 1.00
C GLN A 156 -0.56 7.99 -0.02
N ARG A 157 0.64 8.24 0.47
CA ARG A 157 1.85 8.33 -0.38
C ARG A 157 2.63 7.05 -0.34
N PHE A 158 2.94 6.48 -1.51
CA PHE A 158 3.62 5.19 -1.64
C PHE A 158 4.80 5.28 -2.60
N ALA A 159 5.77 4.39 -2.41
CA ALA A 159 6.88 4.24 -3.33
C ALA A 159 7.17 2.77 -3.59
N LEU A 160 7.51 2.46 -4.84
CA LEU A 160 7.94 1.13 -5.23
C LEU A 160 9.00 1.19 -6.33
N GLY A 161 9.72 0.10 -6.49
CA GLY A 161 10.67 -0.07 -7.57
C GLY A 161 11.37 -1.41 -7.52
N TRP A 162 11.97 -1.77 -8.63
CA TRP A 162 12.77 -2.99 -8.80
C TRP A 162 14.25 -2.66 -8.92
N SER A 163 15.12 -3.52 -8.39
CA SER A 163 16.58 -3.38 -8.48
C SER A 163 17.06 -2.05 -7.90
N TYR A 164 17.71 -1.19 -8.68
CA TYR A 164 18.10 0.15 -8.25
C TYR A 164 16.89 1.02 -7.89
N GLY A 165 15.73 0.86 -8.55
CA GLY A 165 14.49 1.52 -8.15
C GLY A 165 13.98 1.03 -6.79
N GLY A 166 14.17 -0.24 -6.47
CA GLY A 166 13.93 -0.78 -5.13
C GLY A 166 14.85 -0.17 -4.09
N ALA A 167 16.13 0.03 -4.41
CA ALA A 167 17.06 0.74 -3.55
C ALA A 167 16.63 2.19 -3.29
N MET A 168 16.12 2.89 -4.30
CA MET A 168 15.61 4.26 -4.13
C MET A 168 14.33 4.29 -3.27
N SER A 169 13.43 3.34 -3.45
CA SER A 169 12.23 3.20 -2.60
C SER A 169 12.60 2.95 -1.14
N TYR A 170 13.64 2.12 -0.89
CA TYR A 170 14.19 1.91 0.43
C TYR A 170 14.81 3.19 1.02
N ALA A 171 15.57 3.96 0.22
CA ALA A 171 16.13 5.22 0.67
C ALA A 171 15.05 6.25 1.05
N VAL A 172 13.94 6.29 0.30
CA VAL A 172 12.75 7.11 0.65
C VAL A 172 12.17 6.65 1.99
N ALA A 173 11.98 5.35 2.20
CA ALA A 173 11.48 4.83 3.49
C ALA A 173 12.39 5.22 4.66
N CYS A 174 13.70 5.15 4.49
CA CYS A 174 14.67 5.55 5.52
C CYS A 174 14.59 7.04 5.83
N ALA A 175 14.62 7.88 4.80
CA ALA A 175 14.83 9.32 4.95
C ALA A 175 13.52 10.14 5.03
N ARG A 176 12.41 9.57 4.66
CA ARG A 176 11.09 10.23 4.57
C ARG A 176 9.98 9.44 5.29
N ALA A 177 10.32 8.77 6.37
CA ALA A 177 9.41 7.95 7.16
C ALA A 177 8.14 8.68 7.63
N SER A 178 8.22 9.99 7.88
CA SER A 178 7.06 10.82 8.25
C SER A 178 6.20 11.26 7.06
N VAL A 179 6.68 11.05 5.84
CA VAL A 179 6.03 11.48 4.59
C VAL A 179 5.42 10.29 3.84
N ILE A 180 6.18 9.19 3.77
CA ILE A 180 5.77 8.01 3.01
C ILE A 180 4.88 7.09 3.86
N ARG A 181 3.77 6.64 3.30
CA ARG A 181 2.86 5.72 4.01
C ARG A 181 3.35 4.29 4.03
N ALA A 182 3.87 3.81 2.90
CA ALA A 182 4.46 2.48 2.77
C ALA A 182 5.34 2.39 1.53
N VAL A 183 6.20 1.37 1.50
CA VAL A 183 7.03 1.06 0.34
C VAL A 183 6.96 -0.41 -0.04
N ALA A 184 7.13 -0.69 -1.35
CA ALA A 184 7.37 -2.03 -1.88
C ALA A 184 8.74 -2.06 -2.59
N VAL A 185 9.60 -2.99 -2.19
CA VAL A 185 10.98 -3.11 -2.66
C VAL A 185 11.17 -4.46 -3.34
N LEU A 186 11.28 -4.45 -4.67
CA LEU A 186 11.47 -5.66 -5.47
C LEU A 186 12.96 -5.85 -5.78
N SER A 187 13.53 -6.96 -5.38
CA SER A 187 14.94 -7.34 -5.58
C SER A 187 15.90 -6.16 -5.37
N GLY A 188 15.71 -5.42 -4.28
CA GLY A 188 16.49 -4.22 -3.95
C GLY A 188 17.62 -4.50 -2.98
N ALA A 189 18.55 -3.54 -2.88
CA ALA A 189 19.63 -3.50 -1.91
C ALA A 189 19.86 -2.07 -1.41
N ASN A 190 20.71 -1.85 -0.41
CA ASN A 190 21.03 -0.51 0.08
C ASN A 190 22.05 0.18 -0.84
N LEU A 191 21.63 0.53 -2.07
CA LEU A 191 22.50 1.20 -3.07
C LEU A 191 22.32 2.72 -3.11
N SER A 192 21.16 3.22 -2.69
CA SER A 192 20.82 4.66 -2.68
C SER A 192 20.99 5.29 -1.29
N GLY A 193 21.54 4.53 -0.36
CA GLY A 193 21.72 4.91 1.04
C GLY A 193 20.48 4.71 1.91
N CYS A 194 20.66 4.87 3.21
CA CYS A 194 19.60 4.83 4.22
C CYS A 194 19.91 5.91 5.26
N ASN A 195 19.68 7.14 4.89
CA ASN A 195 19.88 8.27 5.82
C ASN A 195 18.68 8.32 6.78
N GLY A 196 18.92 8.24 8.08
CA GLY A 196 17.88 8.03 9.10
C GLY A 196 17.65 6.54 9.37
N GLY A 197 16.67 5.90 8.74
CA GLY A 197 16.43 4.45 8.78
C GLY A 197 16.13 3.85 10.15
N THR A 198 15.67 4.64 11.11
CA THR A 198 15.32 4.20 12.47
C THR A 198 13.84 4.35 12.79
N ALA A 199 13.10 5.08 11.96
CA ALA A 199 11.66 5.27 12.13
C ALA A 199 10.86 4.12 11.49
N PRO A 200 9.66 3.82 12.01
CA PRO A 200 8.82 2.78 11.44
C PRO A 200 8.21 3.23 10.12
N VAL A 201 8.21 2.33 9.13
CA VAL A 201 7.50 2.47 7.85
C VAL A 201 6.98 1.09 7.46
N PRO A 202 5.70 0.94 7.05
CA PRO A 202 5.22 -0.30 6.46
C PRO A 202 6.05 -0.71 5.25
N TYR A 203 6.51 -1.94 5.26
CA TYR A 203 7.50 -2.42 4.30
C TYR A 203 7.07 -3.74 3.69
N PHE A 204 7.10 -3.82 2.36
CA PHE A 204 6.93 -5.06 1.63
C PHE A 204 8.17 -5.33 0.78
N GLY A 205 8.93 -6.37 1.13
CA GLY A 205 10.08 -6.83 0.37
C GLY A 205 9.73 -8.04 -0.48
N ILE A 206 10.14 -8.04 -1.75
CA ILE A 206 9.97 -9.14 -2.70
C ILE A 206 11.35 -9.47 -3.28
N HIS A 207 11.78 -10.75 -3.25
CA HIS A 207 13.14 -11.09 -3.70
C HIS A 207 13.27 -12.53 -4.20
N GLY A 208 14.03 -12.71 -5.27
CA GLY A 208 14.37 -14.03 -5.79
C GLY A 208 15.37 -14.77 -4.90
N THR A 209 15.15 -16.06 -4.66
CA THR A 209 16.02 -16.86 -3.75
C THR A 209 17.42 -17.09 -4.31
N HIS A 210 17.58 -17.06 -5.61
CA HIS A 210 18.86 -17.18 -6.29
C HIS A 210 19.16 -16.01 -7.22
N ASP A 211 18.75 -14.80 -6.78
CA ASP A 211 19.06 -13.54 -7.45
C ASP A 211 20.58 -13.43 -7.65
N SER A 212 21.01 -13.46 -8.93
CA SER A 212 22.40 -13.45 -9.33
C SER A 212 23.01 -12.04 -9.41
N VAL A 213 22.19 -10.99 -9.34
CA VAL A 213 22.59 -9.57 -9.42
C VAL A 213 22.68 -8.95 -8.03
N LEU A 214 21.60 -9.03 -7.26
CA LEU A 214 21.52 -8.54 -5.89
C LEU A 214 21.12 -9.71 -4.98
N ASN A 215 22.10 -10.38 -4.40
CA ASN A 215 21.87 -11.57 -3.58
C ASN A 215 20.74 -11.32 -2.54
N ILE A 216 19.88 -12.32 -2.35
CA ILE A 216 18.71 -12.25 -1.45
C ILE A 216 19.07 -11.83 -0.02
N SER A 217 20.31 -12.06 0.44
CA SER A 217 20.79 -11.59 1.75
C SER A 217 20.73 -10.06 1.87
N MET A 218 20.92 -9.34 0.75
CA MET A 218 20.77 -7.87 0.72
C MET A 218 19.32 -7.49 0.97
N GLY A 219 18.37 -8.11 0.28
CA GLY A 219 16.93 -7.88 0.49
C GLY A 219 16.48 -8.24 1.91
N ARG A 220 16.98 -9.35 2.47
CA ARG A 220 16.71 -9.74 3.87
C ARG A 220 17.20 -8.65 4.85
N SER A 221 18.38 -8.07 4.60
CA SER A 221 18.92 -6.96 5.42
C SER A 221 18.01 -5.74 5.42
N LEU A 222 17.46 -5.36 4.26
CA LEU A 222 16.49 -4.26 4.14
C LEU A 222 15.22 -4.55 4.95
N ARG A 223 14.66 -5.74 4.78
CA ARG A 223 13.50 -6.24 5.53
C ARG A 223 13.74 -6.19 7.03
N ASP A 224 14.86 -6.69 7.50
CA ASP A 224 15.18 -6.80 8.93
C ASP A 224 15.34 -5.43 9.59
N THR A 225 15.71 -4.40 8.83
CA THR A 225 15.67 -3.02 9.31
C THR A 225 14.25 -2.62 9.70
N PHE A 226 13.27 -2.85 8.85
CA PHE A 226 11.88 -2.49 9.15
C PHE A 226 11.18 -3.48 10.09
N VAL A 227 11.59 -4.75 10.14
CA VAL A 227 11.17 -5.68 11.22
C VAL A 227 11.51 -5.10 12.60
N ARG A 228 12.73 -4.60 12.77
CA ARG A 228 13.17 -3.95 14.03
C ARG A 228 12.44 -2.62 14.27
N ASN A 229 12.43 -1.73 13.29
CA ASN A 229 11.86 -0.38 13.44
C ASN A 229 10.36 -0.42 13.74
N ASN A 230 9.65 -1.35 13.12
CA ASN A 230 8.20 -1.52 13.28
C ASN A 230 7.84 -2.35 14.53
N GLY A 231 8.84 -2.85 15.26
CA GLY A 231 8.65 -3.63 16.49
C GLY A 231 8.02 -4.99 16.24
N CYS A 232 8.21 -5.56 15.05
CA CYS A 232 7.67 -6.87 14.70
C CYS A 232 8.41 -8.00 15.44
N THR A 233 7.72 -9.11 15.68
CA THR A 233 8.35 -10.32 16.19
C THR A 233 9.32 -10.87 15.16
N ALA A 234 10.59 -11.03 15.53
CA ALA A 234 11.59 -11.61 14.66
C ALA A 234 11.22 -13.07 14.31
N GLN A 235 11.34 -13.43 13.04
CA GLN A 235 11.11 -14.80 12.55
C GLN A 235 11.98 -15.06 11.34
N SER A 236 12.14 -16.33 11.00
CA SER A 236 12.82 -16.79 9.76
C SER A 236 11.76 -17.20 8.75
N PRO A 237 11.40 -16.31 7.81
CA PRO A 237 10.42 -16.64 6.78
C PRO A 237 10.82 -17.89 6.00
N ARG A 238 9.85 -18.74 5.70
CA ARG A 238 10.08 -19.86 4.78
C ARG A 238 10.34 -19.31 3.38
N GLU A 239 11.18 -20.02 2.65
CA GLU A 239 11.50 -19.72 1.26
C GLU A 239 11.10 -20.93 0.39
N PRO A 240 10.71 -20.68 -0.86
CA PRO A 240 10.35 -21.77 -1.77
C PRO A 240 11.55 -22.66 -2.06
N ALA A 241 11.26 -23.93 -2.34
CA ALA A 241 12.29 -24.86 -2.75
C ALA A 241 12.82 -24.51 -4.15
N LEU A 242 14.08 -24.81 -4.41
CA LEU A 242 14.69 -24.65 -5.73
C LEU A 242 13.91 -25.49 -6.78
N ASN A 243 13.67 -24.91 -7.94
CA ASN A 243 12.88 -25.47 -9.04
C ASN A 243 11.39 -25.71 -8.71
N SER A 244 10.87 -25.08 -7.67
CA SER A 244 9.44 -25.09 -7.38
C SER A 244 8.66 -24.11 -8.24
N PHE A 245 9.34 -23.09 -8.79
CA PHE A 245 8.73 -21.97 -9.52
C PHE A 245 7.54 -21.36 -8.77
N SER A 246 7.67 -21.23 -7.46
CA SER A 246 6.64 -20.71 -6.59
C SER A 246 7.16 -19.55 -5.75
N HIS A 247 6.25 -18.83 -5.07
CA HIS A 247 6.62 -17.86 -4.06
C HIS A 247 5.99 -18.19 -2.71
N ILE A 248 6.54 -17.61 -1.65
CA ILE A 248 5.98 -17.67 -0.30
C ILE A 248 5.98 -16.26 0.28
N THR A 249 4.77 -15.74 0.56
CA THR A 249 4.61 -14.46 1.23
C THR A 249 4.39 -14.68 2.73
N THR A 250 5.22 -14.04 3.54
CA THR A 250 5.15 -14.06 5.00
C THR A 250 4.77 -12.68 5.51
N THR A 251 3.71 -12.60 6.31
CA THR A 251 3.37 -11.41 7.09
C THR A 251 3.96 -11.54 8.48
N TYR A 252 4.71 -10.55 8.93
CA TYR A 252 5.30 -10.52 10.27
C TYR A 252 4.22 -10.20 11.31
N SER A 253 4.25 -10.94 12.43
CA SER A 253 3.38 -10.71 13.59
C SER A 253 3.99 -9.73 14.58
N GLY A 254 3.20 -9.25 15.54
CA GLY A 254 3.66 -8.42 16.65
C GLY A 254 4.12 -7.02 16.26
N CYS A 255 3.99 -6.63 14.98
CA CYS A 255 4.35 -5.29 14.54
C CYS A 255 3.47 -4.23 15.23
N ARG A 256 4.05 -3.05 15.42
CA ARG A 256 3.28 -1.87 15.87
C ARG A 256 2.06 -1.67 14.95
N SER A 257 0.91 -1.34 15.55
CA SER A 257 -0.33 -1.09 14.81
C SER A 257 -0.11 -0.06 13.70
N GLY A 258 -0.57 -0.39 12.48
CA GLY A 258 -0.40 0.46 11.30
C GLY A 258 0.96 0.38 10.60
N TYR A 259 1.90 -0.46 11.08
CA TYR A 259 3.24 -0.62 10.50
C TYR A 259 3.59 -2.08 10.16
N PRO A 260 2.79 -2.76 9.31
CA PRO A 260 3.05 -4.15 8.93
C PRO A 260 4.36 -4.28 8.14
N VAL A 261 4.98 -5.47 8.27
CA VAL A 261 6.07 -5.91 7.41
C VAL A 261 5.64 -7.19 6.70
N GLN A 262 5.85 -7.22 5.38
CA GLN A 262 5.67 -8.41 4.55
C GLN A 262 6.95 -8.74 3.80
N TRP A 263 7.14 -10.02 3.55
CA TRP A 263 8.26 -10.55 2.79
C TRP A 263 7.78 -11.67 1.87
N ALA A 264 7.98 -11.50 0.57
CA ALA A 264 7.75 -12.54 -0.42
C ALA A 264 9.10 -13.00 -1.00
N ALA A 265 9.47 -14.24 -0.74
CA ALA A 265 10.58 -14.89 -1.44
C ALA A 265 10.00 -15.70 -2.60
N PHE A 266 10.64 -15.67 -3.77
CA PHE A 266 10.24 -16.47 -4.91
C PHE A 266 11.41 -17.28 -5.45
N ASP A 267 11.12 -18.47 -5.95
CA ASP A 267 12.11 -19.32 -6.61
C ASP A 267 12.40 -18.77 -8.00
N GLY A 268 13.40 -17.90 -8.07
CA GLY A 268 13.79 -17.22 -9.29
C GLY A 268 14.99 -16.31 -9.11
N ASP A 269 15.42 -15.75 -10.23
CA ASP A 269 16.54 -14.83 -10.35
C ASP A 269 16.06 -13.36 -10.26
N HIS A 270 16.86 -12.41 -10.71
CA HIS A 270 16.66 -10.96 -10.64
C HIS A 270 15.57 -10.50 -11.60
N THR A 271 14.30 -10.55 -11.19
CA THR A 271 13.16 -10.14 -12.01
C THR A 271 12.11 -9.36 -11.21
N PRO A 272 11.43 -8.34 -11.81
CA PRO A 272 10.32 -7.64 -11.17
C PRO A 272 8.99 -8.38 -11.25
N SER A 273 8.85 -9.34 -12.18
CA SER A 273 7.56 -9.91 -12.58
C SER A 273 7.59 -11.44 -12.63
N PRO A 274 7.96 -12.12 -11.53
CA PRO A 274 7.94 -13.59 -11.49
C PRO A 274 6.50 -14.11 -11.62
N VAL A 275 6.36 -15.32 -12.19
CA VAL A 275 5.09 -16.01 -12.38
C VAL A 275 5.20 -17.41 -11.79
N ASP A 276 4.28 -17.79 -10.91
CA ASP A 276 4.25 -19.13 -10.34
C ASP A 276 3.97 -20.19 -11.41
N GLY A 277 4.64 -21.35 -11.25
CA GLY A 277 4.55 -22.45 -12.19
C GLY A 277 5.28 -22.22 -13.51
N SER A 278 6.06 -21.15 -13.63
CA SER A 278 6.78 -20.80 -14.85
C SER A 278 8.19 -20.30 -14.56
N GLY A 279 9.17 -20.83 -15.26
CA GLY A 279 10.54 -20.30 -15.26
C GLY A 279 10.72 -19.05 -16.13
N SER A 280 9.66 -18.52 -16.76
CA SER A 280 9.74 -17.36 -17.64
C SER A 280 9.62 -16.06 -16.82
N PRO A 281 10.66 -15.23 -16.77
CA PRO A 281 10.59 -13.91 -16.14
C PRO A 281 9.80 -12.91 -16.98
N ASN A 282 9.28 -11.85 -16.35
CA ASN A 282 8.65 -10.69 -16.97
C ASN A 282 7.34 -10.98 -17.74
N ASP A 283 6.45 -11.74 -17.13
CA ASP A 283 5.11 -12.00 -17.66
C ASP A 283 4.07 -11.06 -17.00
N SER A 284 3.10 -10.59 -17.79
CA SER A 284 1.99 -9.77 -17.31
C SER A 284 1.07 -10.48 -16.30
N ARG A 285 1.16 -11.81 -16.20
CA ARG A 285 0.45 -12.65 -15.24
C ARG A 285 1.13 -12.70 -13.87
N THR A 286 2.14 -11.87 -13.63
CA THR A 286 2.84 -11.83 -12.35
C THR A 286 1.90 -11.61 -11.16
N TRP A 287 2.19 -12.28 -10.07
CA TRP A 287 1.50 -12.10 -8.79
C TRP A 287 1.92 -10.83 -8.05
N THR A 288 3.12 -10.27 -8.38
CA THR A 288 3.72 -9.15 -7.62
C THR A 288 2.85 -7.91 -7.62
N SER A 289 2.26 -7.55 -8.77
CA SER A 289 1.39 -6.37 -8.89
C SER A 289 0.18 -6.47 -7.95
N GLY A 290 -0.47 -7.64 -7.92
CA GLY A 290 -1.64 -7.88 -7.07
C GLY A 290 -1.29 -7.84 -5.58
N GLU A 291 -0.16 -8.41 -5.16
CA GLU A 291 0.28 -8.39 -3.76
C GLU A 291 0.70 -7.00 -3.30
N ILE A 292 1.43 -6.24 -4.14
CA ILE A 292 1.80 -4.86 -3.83
C ILE A 292 0.54 -3.99 -3.72
N TRP A 293 -0.41 -4.14 -4.67
CA TRP A 293 -1.65 -3.38 -4.62
C TRP A 293 -2.44 -3.68 -3.34
N ARG A 294 -2.57 -4.94 -2.96
CA ARG A 294 -3.21 -5.36 -1.71
C ARG A 294 -2.49 -4.77 -0.49
N PHE A 295 -1.14 -4.76 -0.49
CA PHE A 295 -0.36 -4.17 0.59
C PHE A 295 -0.56 -2.66 0.69
N PHE A 296 -0.67 -1.93 -0.41
CA PHE A 296 -0.92 -0.49 -0.38
C PHE A 296 -2.39 -0.17 -0.04
N SER A 297 -3.33 -0.95 -0.51
CA SER A 297 -4.77 -0.72 -0.30
C SER A 297 -5.23 -0.93 1.15
N GLN A 298 -4.48 -1.70 1.96
CA GLN A 298 -4.83 -1.86 3.39
C GLN A 298 -4.77 -0.56 4.19
N PHE A 299 -4.17 0.50 3.64
CA PHE A 299 -4.02 1.80 4.29
C PHE A 299 -5.08 2.81 3.86
N GLU A 300 -6.12 2.40 3.17
CA GLU A 300 -7.20 3.31 2.77
C GLU A 300 -7.84 3.98 3.99
N SER A 301 -8.08 5.28 3.86
CA SER A 301 -8.82 6.02 4.88
C SER A 301 -10.27 5.56 4.87
N THR A 302 -10.76 5.04 5.99
CA THR A 302 -12.14 4.53 6.12
C THR A 302 -13.18 5.63 6.26
N THR A 303 -12.81 6.89 6.16
CA THR A 303 -13.73 8.02 6.29
C THR A 303 -14.28 8.40 4.91
N PRO A 304 -15.59 8.24 4.64
CA PRO A 304 -16.20 8.78 3.45
C PRO A 304 -16.07 10.31 3.44
N PRO A 305 -15.90 10.96 2.27
CA PRO A 305 -15.91 12.42 2.21
C PRO A 305 -17.27 12.93 2.70
N THR A 306 -17.26 13.69 3.77
CA THR A 306 -18.44 14.39 4.25
C THR A 306 -18.69 15.56 3.31
N THR A 307 -19.46 15.37 2.25
CA THR A 307 -20.05 16.46 1.51
C THR A 307 -21.23 16.99 2.32
N ALA A 308 -20.99 17.98 3.16
CA ALA A 308 -22.06 18.80 3.67
C ALA A 308 -22.49 19.75 2.52
N PRO A 309 -23.72 19.67 2.02
CA PRO A 309 -24.20 20.66 1.08
C PRO A 309 -24.35 22.00 1.80
N PRO A 310 -24.15 23.15 1.11
CA PRO A 310 -24.44 24.45 1.69
C PRO A 310 -25.93 24.54 1.98
N THR A 311 -26.26 24.88 3.21
CA THR A 311 -27.64 25.14 3.67
C THR A 311 -28.14 26.43 3.04
N THR A 312 -28.84 26.31 1.93
CA THR A 312 -29.74 27.38 1.47
C THR A 312 -31.15 26.99 1.90
N THR A 313 -31.72 27.77 2.82
CA THR A 313 -33.10 27.64 3.26
C THR A 313 -34.02 28.07 2.12
N PRO A 314 -34.86 27.19 1.56
CA PRO A 314 -35.91 27.62 0.65
C PRO A 314 -37.19 28.00 1.41
N PRO A 315 -38.03 28.87 0.88
CA PRO A 315 -39.27 29.28 1.53
C PRO A 315 -40.31 28.16 1.53
N THR A 316 -41.02 28.10 2.63
CA THR A 316 -42.10 27.15 2.95
C THR A 316 -43.28 27.32 1.96
N THR A 317 -43.54 26.29 1.14
CA THR A 317 -44.83 26.07 0.52
C THR A 317 -45.30 24.65 0.85
N THR A 318 -46.47 24.57 1.48
CA THR A 318 -47.11 23.33 1.89
C THR A 318 -47.70 22.61 0.66
N PRO A 319 -47.29 21.33 0.38
CA PRO A 319 -47.98 20.52 -0.63
C PRO A 319 -49.08 19.65 -0.01
N PRO A 320 -50.08 19.24 -0.79
CA PRO A 320 -51.15 18.40 -0.32
C PRO A 320 -50.73 16.96 -0.08
N THR A 321 -51.32 16.39 0.95
CA THR A 321 -51.12 15.03 1.44
C THR A 321 -51.59 13.99 0.41
N THR A 322 -50.66 13.18 -0.14
CA THR A 322 -51.02 11.90 -0.77
C THR A 322 -50.25 10.79 -0.05
N THR A 323 -51.00 9.82 0.49
CA THR A 323 -50.52 8.64 1.20
C THR A 323 -49.77 7.73 0.24
N PRO A 324 -48.48 7.35 0.51
CA PRO A 324 -47.81 6.35 -0.28
C PRO A 324 -48.30 4.91 0.12
N PRO A 325 -48.29 3.97 -0.82
CA PRO A 325 -48.60 2.57 -0.48
C PRO A 325 -47.44 1.99 0.34
N THR A 326 -47.80 1.32 1.41
CA THR A 326 -46.93 0.57 2.32
C THR A 326 -46.27 -0.59 1.57
N THR A 327 -45.00 -0.47 1.24
CA THR A 327 -44.19 -1.65 0.85
C THR A 327 -43.53 -2.19 2.11
N THR A 328 -43.96 -3.35 2.52
CA THR A 328 -43.37 -4.15 3.59
C THR A 328 -41.92 -4.48 3.22
N PRO A 329 -40.89 -4.22 4.10
CA PRO A 329 -39.55 -4.72 3.85
C PRO A 329 -39.54 -6.25 3.83
N PRO A 330 -38.76 -6.90 2.96
CA PRO A 330 -38.61 -8.35 3.03
C PRO A 330 -37.94 -8.71 4.35
N THR A 331 -38.63 -9.48 5.16
CA THR A 331 -38.12 -10.12 6.38
C THR A 331 -37.00 -11.06 6.03
N THR A 332 -35.79 -10.69 6.38
CA THR A 332 -34.62 -11.56 6.33
C THR A 332 -34.76 -12.65 7.39
N PRO A 333 -34.60 -13.96 7.05
CA PRO A 333 -34.56 -15.01 8.06
C PRO A 333 -33.36 -14.81 9.00
N PRO A 334 -33.45 -15.22 10.27
CA PRO A 334 -32.32 -15.09 11.22
C PRO A 334 -31.18 -15.98 10.74
N THR A 335 -30.06 -15.38 10.37
CA THR A 335 -28.85 -16.06 9.92
C THR A 335 -28.09 -16.60 11.12
N THR A 336 -28.19 -17.89 11.35
CA THR A 336 -27.24 -18.65 12.18
C THR A 336 -26.00 -18.91 11.34
N GLY A 337 -24.91 -18.18 11.62
CA GLY A 337 -23.64 -18.39 10.94
C GLY A 337 -22.99 -17.12 10.38
N CYS A 338 -22.61 -17.16 9.11
CA CYS A 338 -22.07 -16.01 8.39
C CYS A 338 -23.10 -15.38 7.44
N ALA A 339 -22.85 -14.12 7.07
CA ALA A 339 -23.60 -13.39 6.04
C ALA A 339 -22.67 -12.99 4.90
N ALA A 340 -23.19 -12.90 3.69
CA ALA A 340 -22.46 -12.40 2.52
C ALA A 340 -23.24 -11.27 1.85
N THR A 341 -22.55 -10.18 1.56
CA THR A 341 -23.13 -9.01 0.88
C THR A 341 -22.30 -8.68 -0.34
N TYR A 342 -22.94 -8.61 -1.50
CA TYR A 342 -22.30 -8.24 -2.77
C TYR A 342 -22.43 -6.75 -3.05
N ARG A 343 -21.42 -6.17 -3.67
CA ARG A 343 -21.46 -4.85 -4.31
C ARG A 343 -20.70 -4.86 -5.63
N THR A 344 -21.18 -4.14 -6.63
CA THR A 344 -20.41 -3.82 -7.83
C THR A 344 -19.46 -2.68 -7.49
N ILE A 345 -18.18 -2.89 -7.72
CA ILE A 345 -17.13 -1.88 -7.47
C ILE A 345 -16.96 -0.99 -8.69
N ASN A 346 -16.94 -1.61 -9.88
CA ASN A 346 -16.74 -0.89 -11.14
C ASN A 346 -17.36 -1.62 -12.32
N THR A 347 -17.69 -0.87 -13.38
CA THR A 347 -18.18 -1.42 -14.66
C THR A 347 -17.46 -0.75 -15.82
N TRP A 348 -17.19 -1.53 -16.87
CA TRP A 348 -16.61 -1.06 -18.13
C TRP A 348 -17.29 -1.77 -19.31
N PRO A 349 -17.13 -1.29 -20.55
CA PRO A 349 -17.69 -2.01 -21.71
C PRO A 349 -17.21 -3.46 -21.76
N GLY A 350 -18.15 -4.40 -21.61
CA GLY A 350 -17.91 -5.85 -21.65
C GLY A 350 -17.46 -6.50 -20.35
N GLY A 351 -17.41 -5.77 -19.21
CA GLY A 351 -17.05 -6.38 -17.93
C GLY A 351 -17.34 -5.54 -16.69
N PHE A 352 -17.10 -6.12 -15.53
CA PHE A 352 -17.25 -5.46 -14.24
C PHE A 352 -16.37 -6.10 -13.17
N GLN A 353 -16.19 -5.36 -12.09
CA GLN A 353 -15.57 -5.83 -10.85
C GLN A 353 -16.63 -5.91 -9.75
N GLY A 354 -16.70 -7.05 -9.11
CA GLY A 354 -17.54 -7.30 -7.94
C GLY A 354 -16.73 -7.55 -6.68
N GLU A 355 -17.28 -7.21 -5.53
CA GLU A 355 -16.74 -7.54 -4.22
C GLU A 355 -17.85 -8.13 -3.35
N VAL A 356 -17.48 -9.13 -2.56
CA VAL A 356 -18.36 -9.75 -1.57
C VAL A 356 -17.74 -9.62 -0.19
N THR A 357 -18.44 -8.99 0.72
CA THR A 357 -18.11 -8.98 2.14
C THR A 357 -18.71 -10.19 2.82
N VAL A 358 -17.90 -10.97 3.52
CA VAL A 358 -18.30 -12.11 4.35
C VAL A 358 -18.15 -11.69 5.81
N ALA A 359 -19.25 -11.68 6.55
CA ALA A 359 -19.28 -11.29 7.97
C ALA A 359 -19.66 -12.49 8.85
N ASN A 360 -18.93 -12.69 9.94
CA ASN A 360 -19.33 -13.61 11.00
C ASN A 360 -20.27 -12.87 11.97
N ASN A 361 -21.56 -13.14 11.87
CA ASN A 361 -22.61 -12.53 12.72
C ASN A 361 -22.89 -13.35 13.99
N THR A 362 -21.97 -14.25 14.39
CA THR A 362 -22.12 -15.07 15.60
C THR A 362 -21.26 -14.53 16.74
N ALA A 363 -21.61 -14.94 17.97
CA ALA A 363 -20.81 -14.64 19.17
C ALA A 363 -19.55 -15.52 19.29
N ALA A 364 -19.37 -16.52 18.42
CA ALA A 364 -18.21 -17.42 18.36
C ALA A 364 -17.38 -17.18 17.10
N GLY A 365 -16.10 -17.55 17.13
CA GLY A 365 -15.27 -17.59 15.92
C GLY A 365 -15.71 -18.67 14.96
N ILE A 366 -15.56 -18.43 13.65
CA ILE A 366 -15.73 -19.45 12.59
C ILE A 366 -14.35 -19.75 11.99
N ASN A 367 -14.14 -21.00 11.51
CA ASN A 367 -12.86 -21.44 10.97
C ASN A 367 -12.86 -21.62 9.45
N GLY A 368 -13.98 -21.37 8.81
CA GLY A 368 -14.13 -21.43 7.36
C GLY A 368 -15.46 -20.86 6.91
N TRP A 369 -15.50 -20.39 5.67
CA TRP A 369 -16.72 -19.90 5.05
C TRP A 369 -16.79 -20.30 3.58
N THR A 370 -18.00 -20.48 3.10
CA THR A 370 -18.31 -20.70 1.69
C THR A 370 -19.43 -19.78 1.26
N VAL A 371 -19.21 -18.98 0.25
CA VAL A 371 -20.22 -18.13 -0.38
C VAL A 371 -20.70 -18.77 -1.67
N ARG A 372 -22.00 -18.82 -1.87
CA ARG A 372 -22.60 -19.18 -3.15
C ARG A 372 -23.27 -17.96 -3.75
N LEU A 373 -23.11 -17.80 -5.07
CA LEU A 373 -23.74 -16.72 -5.83
C LEU A 373 -24.08 -17.21 -7.23
N THR A 374 -25.07 -16.59 -7.86
CA THR A 374 -25.48 -16.94 -9.21
C THR A 374 -25.14 -15.80 -10.16
N MET A 375 -24.18 -16.02 -11.07
CA MET A 375 -23.85 -15.09 -12.14
C MET A 375 -25.02 -14.97 -13.11
N ALA A 376 -25.35 -13.75 -13.53
CA ALA A 376 -26.43 -13.54 -14.51
C ALA A 376 -26.02 -14.07 -15.89
N GLY A 377 -27.02 -14.31 -16.75
CA GLY A 377 -26.77 -14.81 -18.12
C GLY A 377 -25.79 -13.92 -18.89
N GLY A 378 -24.77 -14.55 -19.48
CA GLY A 378 -23.71 -13.84 -20.21
C GLY A 378 -22.58 -13.28 -19.34
N GLN A 379 -22.65 -13.44 -18.00
CA GLN A 379 -21.55 -13.09 -17.11
C GLN A 379 -20.64 -14.30 -16.87
N ALA A 380 -19.33 -14.07 -16.81
CA ALA A 380 -18.34 -15.09 -16.45
C ALA A 380 -17.20 -14.47 -15.64
N ILE A 381 -16.87 -15.06 -14.49
CA ILE A 381 -15.71 -14.65 -13.67
C ILE A 381 -14.45 -14.91 -14.48
N SER A 382 -13.64 -13.87 -14.70
CA SER A 382 -12.36 -13.92 -15.40
C SER A 382 -11.17 -14.00 -14.44
N SER A 383 -11.30 -13.43 -13.25
CA SER A 383 -10.30 -13.52 -12.17
C SER A 383 -10.99 -13.40 -10.83
N LEU A 384 -10.44 -14.06 -9.80
CA LEU A 384 -10.94 -14.00 -8.42
C LEU A 384 -9.75 -13.95 -7.45
N TRP A 385 -9.88 -13.14 -6.40
CA TRP A 385 -8.87 -13.01 -5.34
C TRP A 385 -9.51 -13.09 -3.96
N ASN A 386 -8.72 -13.46 -2.96
CA ASN A 386 -9.11 -13.68 -1.57
C ASN A 386 -10.16 -14.79 -1.37
N GLY A 387 -10.25 -15.73 -2.32
CA GLY A 387 -11.13 -16.89 -2.26
C GLY A 387 -10.71 -17.92 -3.31
N VAL A 388 -11.31 -19.08 -3.24
CA VAL A 388 -11.12 -20.17 -4.21
C VAL A 388 -12.48 -20.51 -4.79
N ASN A 389 -12.69 -20.23 -6.08
CA ASN A 389 -13.98 -20.49 -6.73
C ASN A 389 -14.05 -21.86 -7.39
N THR A 390 -15.24 -22.44 -7.35
CA THR A 390 -15.65 -23.56 -8.19
C THR A 390 -16.73 -23.06 -9.13
N GLY A 391 -16.46 -23.14 -10.42
CA GLY A 391 -17.28 -22.53 -11.46
C GLY A 391 -16.95 -21.05 -11.72
N THR A 392 -17.33 -20.58 -12.91
CA THR A 392 -17.12 -19.18 -13.33
C THR A 392 -18.39 -18.55 -13.89
N THR A 393 -19.41 -19.35 -14.22
CA THR A 393 -20.68 -18.91 -14.80
C THR A 393 -21.85 -19.57 -14.06
N GLY A 394 -23.03 -18.99 -14.13
CA GLY A 394 -24.22 -19.52 -13.46
C GLY A 394 -23.97 -19.64 -11.95
N ASN A 395 -24.22 -20.80 -11.37
CA ASN A 395 -23.98 -21.04 -9.94
C ASN A 395 -22.48 -21.19 -9.65
N VAL A 396 -21.94 -20.26 -8.88
CA VAL A 396 -20.54 -20.23 -8.45
C VAL A 396 -20.48 -20.42 -6.94
N SER A 397 -19.52 -21.23 -6.49
CA SER A 397 -19.18 -21.39 -5.07
C SER A 397 -17.78 -20.83 -4.83
N VAL A 398 -17.62 -19.97 -3.81
CA VAL A 398 -16.33 -19.40 -3.41
C VAL A 398 -16.06 -19.79 -1.97
N GLN A 399 -15.01 -20.54 -1.74
CA GLN A 399 -14.48 -20.89 -0.42
C GLN A 399 -13.43 -19.89 0.02
N ASN A 400 -13.21 -19.78 1.33
CA ASN A 400 -12.11 -18.96 1.86
C ASN A 400 -10.76 -19.42 1.31
N ALA A 401 -9.85 -18.45 1.17
CA ALA A 401 -8.43 -18.76 1.02
C ALA A 401 -7.84 -19.22 2.37
N ALA A 402 -6.67 -19.84 2.34
CA ALA A 402 -6.06 -20.43 3.53
C ALA A 402 -5.81 -19.44 4.70
N TYR A 403 -5.77 -18.14 4.39
CA TYR A 403 -5.43 -17.07 5.35
C TYR A 403 -6.65 -16.28 5.88
N ASN A 404 -7.84 -16.41 5.31
CA ASN A 404 -9.00 -15.59 5.66
C ASN A 404 -10.25 -16.40 6.05
N GLY A 405 -10.08 -17.70 6.35
CA GLY A 405 -11.17 -18.56 6.79
C GLY A 405 -11.57 -18.36 8.25
N THR A 406 -10.61 -18.03 9.11
CA THR A 406 -10.87 -17.80 10.54
C THR A 406 -11.34 -16.37 10.76
N LEU A 407 -12.58 -16.20 11.21
CA LEU A 407 -13.17 -14.90 11.56
C LEU A 407 -13.63 -14.94 13.01
N GLY A 408 -13.09 -14.03 13.83
CA GLY A 408 -13.59 -13.82 15.20
C GLY A 408 -15.06 -13.35 15.23
N PRO A 409 -15.67 -13.26 16.41
CA PRO A 409 -17.02 -12.72 16.58
C PRO A 409 -17.15 -11.33 15.95
N ASN A 410 -18.18 -11.10 15.16
CA ASN A 410 -18.43 -9.83 14.45
C ASN A 410 -17.30 -9.36 13.51
N ALA A 411 -16.33 -10.23 13.20
CA ALA A 411 -15.29 -9.93 12.22
C ALA A 411 -15.79 -10.19 10.78
N SER A 412 -15.17 -9.54 9.82
CA SER A 412 -15.48 -9.74 8.41
C SER A 412 -14.21 -9.83 7.56
N THR A 413 -14.36 -10.40 6.38
CA THR A 413 -13.36 -10.43 5.31
C THR A 413 -14.03 -10.13 3.98
N THR A 414 -13.23 -9.89 2.94
CA THR A 414 -13.76 -9.70 1.58
C THR A 414 -13.04 -10.61 0.60
N PHE A 415 -13.75 -11.00 -0.44
CA PHE A 415 -13.16 -11.48 -1.67
C PHE A 415 -13.69 -10.66 -2.85
N GLY A 416 -12.93 -10.59 -3.93
CA GLY A 416 -13.35 -9.85 -5.12
C GLY A 416 -13.11 -10.64 -6.39
N PHE A 417 -13.77 -10.21 -7.46
CA PHE A 417 -13.57 -10.80 -8.77
C PHE A 417 -13.79 -9.78 -9.90
N THR A 418 -13.15 -10.02 -11.03
CA THR A 418 -13.54 -9.43 -12.30
C THR A 418 -14.35 -10.42 -13.09
N ALA A 419 -15.32 -9.92 -13.85
CA ALA A 419 -16.15 -10.74 -14.71
C ALA A 419 -16.41 -10.06 -16.05
N THR A 420 -16.57 -10.86 -17.10
CA THR A 420 -17.10 -10.40 -18.38
C THR A 420 -18.62 -10.28 -18.30
N GLY A 421 -19.20 -9.46 -19.20
CA GLY A 421 -20.65 -9.30 -19.31
C GLY A 421 -21.17 -7.97 -18.74
N ASN A 422 -22.47 -7.87 -18.55
CA ASN A 422 -23.13 -6.64 -18.10
C ASN A 422 -23.08 -6.51 -16.57
N GLY A 423 -22.28 -5.56 -16.07
CA GLY A 423 -22.15 -5.28 -14.64
C GLY A 423 -23.32 -4.52 -14.00
N ALA A 424 -24.28 -4.03 -14.79
CA ALA A 424 -25.49 -3.40 -14.25
C ALA A 424 -26.44 -4.42 -13.60
N THR A 425 -26.27 -5.71 -13.92
CA THR A 425 -27.02 -6.80 -13.27
C THR A 425 -26.15 -7.44 -12.21
N ALA A 426 -26.50 -7.30 -10.94
CA ALA A 426 -25.78 -7.94 -9.84
C ALA A 426 -25.97 -9.47 -9.88
N PRO A 427 -24.96 -10.25 -9.44
CA PRO A 427 -25.14 -11.67 -9.15
C PRO A 427 -26.27 -11.90 -8.14
N GLY A 428 -27.08 -12.93 -8.39
CA GLY A 428 -28.18 -13.31 -7.50
C GLY A 428 -27.78 -14.34 -6.44
N ASN A 429 -28.71 -14.64 -5.52
CA ASN A 429 -28.60 -15.71 -4.52
C ASN A 429 -27.29 -15.74 -3.73
N VAL A 430 -26.82 -14.55 -3.30
CA VAL A 430 -25.60 -14.44 -2.50
C VAL A 430 -25.87 -14.94 -1.09
N THR A 431 -25.33 -16.10 -0.75
CA THR A 431 -25.50 -16.75 0.55
C THR A 431 -24.17 -17.19 1.13
N CYS A 432 -24.07 -17.24 2.46
CA CYS A 432 -22.87 -17.69 3.18
C CYS A 432 -23.21 -18.89 4.07
N THR A 433 -22.30 -19.85 4.10
CA THR A 433 -22.31 -20.97 5.06
C THR A 433 -20.97 -21.12 5.72
N THR A 434 -20.93 -21.46 7.00
CA THR A 434 -19.72 -21.79 7.75
C THR A 434 -19.35 -23.26 7.55
N SER A 435 -18.07 -23.57 7.49
CA SER A 435 -17.55 -24.95 7.45
C SER A 435 -17.31 -25.46 8.85
#